data_de05893e374403d891bc7b8e095457d5
#
_entry.id   de05893e374403d891bc7b8e095457d5
#
_cell.length_a   1.000
_cell.length_b   1.000
_cell.length_c   1.000
_cell.angle_alpha   90.00
_cell.angle_beta   90.00
_cell.angle_gamma   90.00
#
_symmetry.space_group_name_H-M   'P 1'
#
loop_
_entity.id
_entity.type
_entity.pdbx_description
1 polymer ?
#
loop_
_entity_poly.entity_id
_entity_poly.type
_entity_poly.pdbx_seq_one_letter_code
_entity_poly.pdbx_strand_id
1 'polypeptide(L)'
;AALAKGAILHNVAGHTPGEVLSVLVELSPVTEDRNRTALLQQLIEREALASTALSAGVALPHPRAPSDAFTDAPIVVIAMLEQPVDWLALDGELVHTAILLLNPTAHEHLQVLSRLALVLREQKLVDALKARSSAEDIFGIIDSLEPSNG
;
A
#
# COMPACT_ATOMS: atom_id res chain seq x y z
N ALA A 1 7.65 2.73 16.81
CA ALA A 1 8.23 2.96 15.55
C ALA A 1 7.31 2.65 14.40
N ALA A 2 7.29 3.46 13.46
CA ALA A 2 6.47 3.27 12.30
C ALA A 2 6.83 1.98 11.56
N LEU A 3 5.87 1.41 10.84
CA LEU A 3 6.09 0.28 9.96
C LEU A 3 7.22 0.57 8.97
N ALA A 4 7.28 1.79 8.49
CA ALA A 4 8.27 2.24 7.53
C ALA A 4 8.06 3.71 7.28
N LYS A 5 8.99 4.36 6.63
CA LYS A 5 8.76 5.71 6.15
C LYS A 5 7.68 5.65 5.09
N GLY A 6 6.85 6.67 5.03
CA GLY A 6 5.80 6.69 4.05
C GLY A 6 4.88 7.89 4.21
N ALA A 7 3.77 7.82 3.53
CA ALA A 7 2.80 8.90 3.49
C ALA A 7 1.39 8.33 3.54
N ILE A 8 0.45 9.17 3.94
CA ILE A 8 -0.97 8.88 3.83
C ILE A 8 -1.53 9.86 2.81
N LEU A 9 -2.14 9.31 1.75
CA LEU A 9 -2.71 10.08 0.66
C LEU A 9 -4.22 9.92 0.64
N HIS A 10 -4.93 11.00 0.38
CA HIS A 10 -6.39 11.00 0.26
C HIS A 10 -6.80 11.23 -1.19
N ASN A 11 -8.00 10.78 -1.53
CA ASN A 11 -8.62 11.05 -2.83
C ASN A 11 -7.75 10.63 -4.03
N VAL A 12 -7.11 9.48 -3.91
CA VAL A 12 -6.29 8.96 -5.00
C VAL A 12 -7.21 8.49 -6.12
N ALA A 13 -6.99 9.04 -7.31
CA ALA A 13 -7.86 8.82 -8.46
C ALA A 13 -7.59 7.49 -9.16
N GLY A 14 -8.57 6.99 -9.86
CA GLY A 14 -8.47 5.80 -10.72
C GLY A 14 -9.73 4.98 -10.69
N HIS A 15 -10.06 4.38 -11.84
CA HIS A 15 -11.24 3.52 -11.98
C HIS A 15 -10.85 2.05 -12.07
N THR A 16 -9.58 1.77 -12.32
CA THR A 16 -9.04 0.41 -12.44
C THR A 16 -7.76 0.30 -11.62
N PRO A 17 -7.33 -0.91 -11.26
CA PRO A 17 -6.06 -1.08 -10.57
C PRO A 17 -4.89 -0.43 -11.33
N GLY A 18 -4.83 -0.60 -12.66
CA GLY A 18 -3.76 -0.02 -13.46
C GLY A 18 -3.72 1.50 -13.38
N GLU A 19 -4.88 2.16 -13.38
CA GLU A 19 -4.95 3.61 -13.24
C GLU A 19 -4.49 4.05 -11.86
N VAL A 20 -4.94 3.37 -10.82
CA VAL A 20 -4.51 3.67 -9.45
C VAL A 20 -3.01 3.48 -9.30
N LEU A 21 -2.46 2.39 -9.83
CA LEU A 21 -1.01 2.13 -9.77
C LEU A 21 -0.22 3.23 -10.46
N SER A 22 -0.70 3.72 -11.59
CA SER A 22 -0.04 4.81 -12.31
C SER A 22 0.02 6.08 -11.45
N VAL A 23 -1.09 6.43 -10.80
CA VAL A 23 -1.12 7.59 -9.90
C VAL A 23 -0.20 7.39 -8.70
N LEU A 24 -0.18 6.18 -8.12
CA LEU A 24 0.69 5.89 -6.98
C LEU A 24 2.17 6.05 -7.34
N VAL A 25 2.56 5.61 -8.53
CA VAL A 25 3.95 5.78 -8.97
C VAL A 25 4.30 7.26 -9.08
N GLU A 26 3.42 8.09 -9.64
CA GLU A 26 3.65 9.53 -9.73
C GLU A 26 3.78 10.19 -8.37
N LEU A 27 3.00 9.74 -7.39
CA LEU A 27 2.98 10.30 -6.04
C LEU A 27 4.04 9.67 -5.13
N SER A 28 4.70 8.61 -5.58
CA SER A 28 5.70 7.90 -4.80
C SER A 28 7.01 8.70 -4.71
N PRO A 29 7.87 8.37 -3.76
CA PRO A 29 9.18 9.02 -3.67
C PRO A 29 10.18 8.63 -4.77
N VAL A 30 9.82 7.70 -5.65
CA VAL A 30 10.66 7.34 -6.80
C VAL A 30 10.62 8.48 -7.80
N THR A 31 11.76 9.11 -8.10
CA THR A 31 11.79 10.35 -8.87
C THR A 31 12.36 10.23 -10.28
N GLU A 32 13.23 9.27 -10.53
CA GLU A 32 13.79 9.12 -11.86
C GLU A 32 12.80 8.46 -12.81
N ASP A 33 12.63 9.03 -14.01
CA ASP A 33 11.63 8.54 -14.98
C ASP A 33 11.80 7.07 -15.31
N ARG A 34 13.04 6.62 -15.54
CA ARG A 34 13.26 5.21 -15.86
C ARG A 34 12.88 4.29 -14.69
N ASN A 35 13.10 4.73 -13.46
CA ASN A 35 12.72 3.96 -12.29
C ASN A 35 11.22 3.96 -12.08
N ARG A 36 10.54 5.06 -12.35
CA ARG A 36 9.07 5.13 -12.33
C ARG A 36 8.47 4.20 -13.37
N THR A 37 9.01 4.19 -14.59
CA THR A 37 8.54 3.30 -15.64
C THR A 37 8.73 1.84 -15.25
N ALA A 38 9.90 1.49 -14.72
CA ALA A 38 10.18 0.14 -14.27
C ALA A 38 9.31 -0.28 -13.10
N LEU A 39 9.09 0.63 -12.14
CA LEU A 39 8.23 0.35 -10.99
C LEU A 39 6.80 0.08 -11.44
N LEU A 40 6.24 0.93 -12.28
CA LEU A 40 4.87 0.74 -12.77
C LEU A 40 4.74 -0.59 -13.50
N GLN A 41 5.71 -0.93 -14.34
CA GLN A 41 5.70 -2.20 -15.06
C GLN A 41 5.70 -3.38 -14.08
N GLN A 42 6.54 -3.35 -13.06
CA GLN A 42 6.59 -4.42 -12.07
C GLN A 42 5.32 -4.53 -11.24
N LEU A 43 4.71 -3.40 -10.89
CA LEU A 43 3.44 -3.40 -10.17
C LEU A 43 2.33 -4.04 -11.00
N ILE A 44 2.26 -3.70 -12.27
CA ILE A 44 1.26 -4.26 -13.19
C ILE A 44 1.50 -5.77 -13.39
N GLU A 45 2.75 -6.17 -13.57
CA GLU A 45 3.10 -7.58 -13.73
C GLU A 45 2.72 -8.39 -12.50
N ARG A 46 2.97 -7.84 -11.31
CA ARG A 46 2.63 -8.53 -10.06
C ARG A 46 1.12 -8.71 -9.90
N GLU A 47 0.34 -7.66 -10.19
CA GLU A 47 -1.11 -7.75 -10.13
C GLU A 47 -1.66 -8.76 -11.14
N ALA A 48 -1.04 -8.86 -12.31
CA ALA A 48 -1.47 -9.80 -13.34
C ALA A 48 -1.28 -11.27 -12.93
N LEU A 49 -0.33 -11.55 -12.03
CA LEU A 49 -0.11 -12.90 -11.52
C LEU A 49 -1.22 -13.32 -10.58
N ALA A 50 -1.64 -12.44 -9.70
CA ALA A 50 -2.74 -12.65 -8.77
C ALA A 50 -3.02 -11.33 -8.08
N SER A 51 -4.28 -11.07 -7.74
CA SER A 51 -4.65 -9.84 -7.05
C SER A 51 -3.90 -9.69 -5.73
N THR A 52 -3.41 -8.48 -5.44
CA THR A 52 -2.82 -8.17 -4.14
C THR A 52 -3.88 -7.71 -3.13
N ALA A 53 -5.16 -7.73 -3.50
CA ALA A 53 -6.21 -7.37 -2.58
C ALA A 53 -6.34 -8.40 -1.47
N LEU A 54 -6.41 -7.91 -0.26
CA LEU A 54 -6.74 -8.70 0.91
C LEU A 54 -8.26 -8.63 1.12
N SER A 55 -8.75 -9.15 2.22
CA SER A 55 -10.15 -8.98 2.59
C SER A 55 -10.43 -7.53 3.01
N ALA A 56 -11.71 -7.20 3.12
CA ALA A 56 -12.18 -5.94 3.68
C ALA A 56 -11.78 -4.67 2.90
N GLY A 57 -11.52 -4.80 1.61
CA GLY A 57 -11.34 -3.64 0.75
C GLY A 57 -9.96 -3.00 0.76
N VAL A 58 -8.92 -3.74 1.15
CA VAL A 58 -7.55 -3.24 1.18
C VAL A 58 -6.68 -4.04 0.21
N ALA A 59 -5.93 -3.36 -0.64
CA ALA A 59 -4.96 -3.99 -1.53
C ALA A 59 -3.53 -3.61 -1.11
N LEU A 60 -2.58 -4.50 -1.35
CA LEU A 60 -1.17 -4.29 -1.02
C LEU A 60 -0.29 -4.36 -2.26
N PRO A 61 -0.41 -3.39 -3.19
CA PRO A 61 0.44 -3.40 -4.38
C PRO A 61 1.92 -3.29 -4.02
N HIS A 62 2.74 -4.06 -4.71
CA HIS A 62 4.19 -4.06 -4.53
C HIS A 62 4.85 -4.54 -5.80
N PRO A 63 6.13 -4.19 -6.05
CA PRO A 63 6.83 -4.66 -7.24
C PRO A 63 6.95 -6.17 -7.24
N ARG A 64 7.05 -6.75 -8.42
CA ARG A 64 7.25 -8.19 -8.57
C ARG A 64 8.48 -8.67 -7.80
N ALA A 65 9.53 -7.86 -7.77
CA ALA A 65 10.73 -8.16 -6.98
C ALA A 65 11.17 -6.91 -6.22
N PRO A 66 11.48 -7.02 -4.93
CA PRO A 66 12.08 -5.91 -4.20
C PRO A 66 13.38 -5.47 -4.87
N SER A 67 13.67 -4.18 -4.80
CA SER A 67 14.87 -3.64 -5.45
C SER A 67 15.32 -2.36 -4.77
N ASP A 68 16.62 -2.21 -4.60
CA ASP A 68 17.21 -0.99 -4.10
C ASP A 68 17.22 0.12 -5.16
N ALA A 69 16.85 -0.19 -6.40
CA ALA A 69 16.65 0.81 -7.43
C ALA A 69 15.44 1.70 -7.14
N PHE A 70 14.46 1.21 -6.39
CA PHE A 70 13.25 1.97 -6.06
C PHE A 70 13.36 2.68 -4.72
N THR A 71 14.08 2.10 -3.79
CA THR A 71 14.22 2.66 -2.45
C THR A 71 15.42 2.03 -1.75
N ASP A 72 16.06 2.78 -0.86
CA ASP A 72 17.14 2.27 -0.02
C ASP A 72 16.66 1.87 1.38
N ALA A 73 15.39 2.10 1.67
CA ALA A 73 14.79 1.74 2.96
C ALA A 73 13.31 1.40 2.74
N PRO A 74 12.69 0.62 3.63
CA PRO A 74 11.25 0.30 3.48
C PRO A 74 10.38 1.56 3.46
N ILE A 75 9.43 1.59 2.52
CA ILE A 75 8.48 2.68 2.36
C ILE A 75 7.08 2.09 2.25
N VAL A 76 6.14 2.66 3.00
CA VAL A 76 4.73 2.31 2.95
C VAL A 76 3.94 3.58 2.58
N VAL A 77 3.18 3.52 1.49
CA VAL A 77 2.31 4.63 1.10
C VAL A 77 0.87 4.14 1.20
N ILE A 78 0.12 4.72 2.12
CA ILE A 78 -1.30 4.38 2.32
C ILE A 78 -2.13 5.33 1.48
N ALA A 79 -2.82 4.81 0.47
CA ALA A 79 -3.62 5.62 -0.44
C ALA A 79 -5.10 5.29 -0.29
N MET A 80 -5.86 6.20 0.28
CA MET A 80 -7.31 6.09 0.34
C MET A 80 -7.87 6.56 -1.01
N LEU A 81 -8.64 5.70 -1.67
CA LEU A 81 -9.07 5.94 -3.02
C LEU A 81 -10.25 6.90 -3.06
N GLU A 82 -10.31 7.71 -4.12
CA GLU A 82 -11.41 8.64 -4.34
C GLU A 82 -12.72 7.87 -4.48
N GLN A 83 -12.67 6.71 -5.12
CA GLN A 83 -13.82 5.82 -5.26
C GLN A 83 -13.37 4.38 -5.14
N PRO A 84 -14.25 3.48 -4.67
CA PRO A 84 -13.89 2.06 -4.62
C PRO A 84 -13.60 1.50 -6.00
N VAL A 85 -12.64 0.57 -6.07
CA VAL A 85 -12.18 -0.02 -7.32
C VAL A 85 -12.24 -1.53 -7.23
N ASP A 86 -12.70 -2.17 -8.31
CA ASP A 86 -12.69 -3.63 -8.38
C ASP A 86 -11.25 -4.10 -8.60
N TRP A 87 -10.68 -4.73 -7.58
CA TRP A 87 -9.30 -5.22 -7.59
C TRP A 87 -9.25 -6.74 -7.76
N LEU A 88 -10.39 -7.35 -8.08
CA LEU A 88 -10.53 -8.80 -8.20
C LEU A 88 -10.17 -9.53 -6.90
N ALA A 89 -10.62 -8.98 -5.77
CA ALA A 89 -10.39 -9.58 -4.47
C ALA A 89 -11.16 -10.90 -4.35
N LEU A 90 -10.59 -11.85 -3.60
CA LEU A 90 -11.23 -13.17 -3.41
C LEU A 90 -12.58 -13.07 -2.71
N ASP A 91 -12.76 -12.08 -1.82
CA ASP A 91 -14.01 -11.89 -1.11
C ASP A 91 -15.03 -11.08 -1.92
N GLY A 92 -14.71 -10.67 -3.13
CA GLY A 92 -15.59 -9.89 -3.99
C GLY A 92 -15.77 -8.44 -3.58
N GLU A 93 -15.13 -7.99 -2.51
CA GLU A 93 -15.27 -6.62 -2.05
C GLU A 93 -14.47 -5.65 -2.93
N LEU A 94 -15.02 -4.45 -3.13
CA LEU A 94 -14.29 -3.39 -3.80
C LEU A 94 -13.21 -2.83 -2.87
N VAL A 95 -12.09 -2.40 -3.45
CA VAL A 95 -10.97 -1.85 -2.67
C VAL A 95 -11.18 -0.36 -2.46
N HIS A 96 -11.09 0.08 -1.21
CA HIS A 96 -11.16 1.50 -0.83
C HIS A 96 -9.79 2.07 -0.50
N THR A 97 -8.80 1.22 -0.22
CA THR A 97 -7.46 1.66 0.18
C THR A 97 -6.41 0.76 -0.45
N ALA A 98 -5.45 1.37 -1.12
CA ALA A 98 -4.30 0.66 -1.67
C ALA A 98 -3.06 1.08 -0.88
N ILE A 99 -2.29 0.11 -0.41
CA ILE A 99 -1.07 0.37 0.36
C ILE A 99 0.11 -0.09 -0.47
N LEU A 100 0.85 0.87 -1.02
CA LEU A 100 2.02 0.60 -1.83
C LEU A 100 3.21 0.28 -0.93
N LEU A 101 3.86 -0.85 -1.19
CA LEU A 101 5.02 -1.31 -0.43
C LEU A 101 6.25 -1.30 -1.32
N LEU A 102 7.27 -0.56 -0.91
CA LEU A 102 8.57 -0.55 -1.59
C LEU A 102 9.64 -0.97 -0.59
N ASN A 103 10.41 -1.98 -0.94
CA ASN A 103 11.45 -2.51 -0.06
C ASN A 103 12.69 -2.82 -0.86
N PRO A 104 13.88 -2.56 -0.31
CA PRO A 104 15.13 -2.85 -1.05
C PRO A 104 15.45 -4.34 -1.11
N THR A 105 14.97 -5.13 -0.17
CA THR A 105 15.26 -6.58 -0.09
C THR A 105 14.02 -7.38 0.20
N ALA A 106 14.05 -8.67 -0.14
CA ALA A 106 12.96 -9.59 0.18
C ALA A 106 12.74 -9.74 1.69
N HIS A 107 13.83 -9.72 2.46
CA HIS A 107 13.74 -9.84 3.92
C HIS A 107 12.95 -8.69 4.54
N GLU A 108 13.25 -7.46 4.14
CA GLU A 108 12.53 -6.29 4.63
C GLU A 108 11.08 -6.29 4.17
N HIS A 109 10.83 -6.75 2.94
CA HIS A 109 9.46 -6.88 2.42
C HIS A 109 8.63 -7.81 3.29
N LEU A 110 9.18 -8.96 3.67
CA LEU A 110 8.49 -9.91 4.54
C LEU A 110 8.22 -9.32 5.93
N GLN A 111 9.16 -8.56 6.47
CA GLN A 111 8.98 -7.91 7.77
C GLN A 111 7.83 -6.91 7.73
N VAL A 112 7.77 -6.08 6.69
CA VAL A 112 6.70 -5.08 6.55
C VAL A 112 5.36 -5.77 6.33
N LEU A 113 5.31 -6.80 5.48
CA LEU A 113 4.07 -7.55 5.24
C LEU A 113 3.53 -8.16 6.52
N SER A 114 4.40 -8.74 7.35
CA SER A 114 3.99 -9.36 8.61
C SER A 114 3.36 -8.34 9.56
N ARG A 115 3.94 -7.14 9.66
CA ARG A 115 3.40 -6.08 10.50
C ARG A 115 2.07 -5.56 9.98
N LEU A 116 1.99 -5.36 8.66
CA LEU A 116 0.73 -4.91 8.05
C LEU A 116 -0.37 -5.94 8.24
N ALA A 117 -0.06 -7.21 8.08
CA ALA A 117 -1.04 -8.26 8.28
C ALA A 117 -1.62 -8.23 9.69
N LEU A 118 -0.80 -7.92 10.69
CA LEU A 118 -1.26 -7.82 12.07
C LEU A 118 -2.15 -6.59 12.28
N VAL A 119 -1.71 -5.40 11.84
CA VAL A 119 -2.51 -4.19 12.08
C VAL A 119 -3.80 -4.18 11.26
N LEU A 120 -3.79 -4.75 10.05
CA LEU A 120 -4.98 -4.80 9.21
C LEU A 120 -6.02 -5.82 9.69
N ARG A 121 -5.70 -6.65 10.67
CA ARG A 121 -6.69 -7.50 11.33
C ARG A 121 -7.61 -6.69 12.24
N GLU A 122 -7.20 -5.49 12.64
CA GLU A 122 -8.01 -4.66 13.53
C GLU A 122 -9.09 -3.93 12.76
N GLN A 123 -10.33 -4.23 13.05
CA GLN A 123 -11.47 -3.63 12.37
C GLN A 123 -11.47 -2.11 12.50
N LYS A 124 -11.01 -1.60 13.64
CA LYS A 124 -10.93 -0.16 13.87
C LYS A 124 -10.08 0.55 12.82
N LEU A 125 -8.94 -0.03 12.43
CA LEU A 125 -8.09 0.54 11.39
C LEU A 125 -8.77 0.46 10.03
N VAL A 126 -9.33 -0.69 9.69
CA VAL A 126 -9.99 -0.88 8.41
C VAL A 126 -11.17 0.09 8.26
N ASP A 127 -11.95 0.27 9.32
CA ASP A 127 -13.07 1.20 9.30
C ASP A 127 -12.60 2.64 9.11
N ALA A 128 -11.51 3.02 9.76
CA ALA A 128 -10.95 4.36 9.62
C ALA A 128 -10.45 4.62 8.19
N LEU A 129 -9.83 3.62 7.57
CA LEU A 129 -9.38 3.72 6.19
C LEU A 129 -10.57 3.86 5.23
N LYS A 130 -11.60 3.05 5.44
CA LYS A 130 -12.80 3.09 4.62
C LYS A 130 -13.52 4.43 4.76
N ALA A 131 -13.51 5.00 5.96
CA ALA A 131 -14.12 6.29 6.24
C ALA A 131 -13.26 7.47 5.78
N ARG A 132 -12.08 7.20 5.22
CA ARG A 132 -11.13 8.23 4.75
C ARG A 132 -10.74 9.19 5.87
N SER A 133 -10.47 8.63 7.05
CA SER A 133 -10.08 9.41 8.22
C SER A 133 -8.80 10.20 7.98
N SER A 134 -8.53 11.19 8.82
CA SER A 134 -7.36 12.03 8.66
C SER A 134 -6.07 11.22 8.88
N ALA A 135 -4.97 11.72 8.33
CA ALA A 135 -3.67 11.09 8.52
C ALA A 135 -3.34 10.98 10.00
N GLU A 136 -3.66 12.00 10.80
CA GLU A 136 -3.43 11.99 12.23
C GLU A 136 -4.17 10.85 12.91
N ASP A 137 -5.45 10.66 12.57
CA ASP A 137 -6.27 9.58 13.14
C ASP A 137 -5.72 8.21 12.74
N ILE A 138 -5.35 8.04 11.47
CA ILE A 138 -4.82 6.77 10.98
C ILE A 138 -3.49 6.44 11.65
N PHE A 139 -2.55 7.39 11.73
CA PHE A 139 -1.30 7.18 12.43
C PHE A 139 -1.51 6.87 13.90
N GLY A 140 -2.46 7.55 14.55
CA GLY A 140 -2.78 7.29 15.95
C GLY A 140 -3.25 5.87 16.18
N ILE A 141 -4.09 5.34 15.29
CA ILE A 141 -4.56 3.96 15.39
C ILE A 141 -3.40 2.98 15.17
N ILE A 142 -2.60 3.19 14.13
CA ILE A 142 -1.46 2.31 13.85
C ILE A 142 -0.48 2.28 15.02
N ASP A 143 -0.16 3.46 15.57
CA ASP A 143 0.77 3.52 16.70
C ASP A 143 0.23 2.79 17.93
N SER A 144 -1.09 2.82 18.15
CA SER A 144 -1.68 2.12 19.28
C SER A 144 -1.66 0.59 19.12
N LEU A 145 -1.55 0.11 17.85
CA LEU A 145 -1.55 -1.32 17.57
C LEU A 145 -0.15 -1.90 17.48
N GLU A 146 0.86 -1.09 17.20
CA GLU A 146 2.23 -1.58 17.14
C GLU A 146 2.76 -1.82 18.54
N PRO A 147 3.52 -2.91 18.73
CA PRO A 147 4.14 -3.14 20.03
C PRO A 147 5.10 -1.99 20.32
N SER A 148 5.03 -1.54 21.53
CA SER A 148 5.99 -0.55 21.93
C SER A 148 7.30 -1.23 21.98
N ASN A 149 8.24 -0.86 21.28
CA ASN A 149 9.33 -1.54 21.24
C ASN A 149 10.25 -1.14 21.90
N GLY A 150 9.89 -1.47 22.57
CA GLY A 150 11.04 -1.37 23.08
C GLY A 150 11.90 -1.51 21.98
#